data_c161f2260096a4c44d1f042481ee6ebe
#
_entry.id   c161f2260096a4c44d1f042481ee6ebe
#
_cell.length_a   1.000
_cell.length_b   1.000
_cell.length_c   1.000
_cell.angle_alpha   90.00
_cell.angle_beta   90.00
_cell.angle_gamma   90.00
#
_symmetry.space_group_name_H-M   'P 1'
#
loop_
_entity.id
_entity.type
_entity.pdbx_description
1 polymer ?
#
loop_
_entity_poly.entity_id
_entity_poly.type
_entity_poly.pdbx_seq_one_letter_code
_entity_poly.pdbx_strand_id
1 'polypeptide(L)'
;MKKILVFRLSAMGDVALTVPVIRKVIETNSELHITLITRPFFAPFFFGIPRLKLYFPNLEERHKGLKGLYRLFRDLKKMGPFESIIDLHSVLRTKMVTFFFRMSGTPVFTIDKGRAEKNRMIRTKKIKTLQHTTQRYADTFLKAGIPVQIGKAPYIDYSTEAFQSSRSYLLGKIPEKDTLKIGLSPFANNAPKIWGLENFKELITLINKNHKAVFFLFGGGEKELKLLKKLEQHSENVHLVAGKFTLSEEIAMIRMLDLMIAMDSSNMHLASLSGVKTISIWGGTHPGFGFSAIGQPVEYQIQPPEGFLTCRPCSVFGGKPCIYPTPSCMELIKATELYKRLVTLNVLNPKPRNE
;
A
#
# COMPACT_ATOMS: atom_id res chain seq x y z
N MET A 1 11.96 -18.22 -24.67
CA MET A 1 11.70 -16.98 -23.88
C MET A 1 10.20 -16.77 -23.83
N LYS A 2 9.59 -16.97 -22.68
CA LYS A 2 8.16 -16.86 -22.43
C LYS A 2 7.80 -15.41 -22.06
N LYS A 3 6.76 -14.85 -22.67
CA LYS A 3 6.31 -13.47 -22.38
C LYS A 3 4.88 -13.47 -21.88
N ILE A 4 4.61 -12.75 -20.80
CA ILE A 4 3.26 -12.50 -20.31
C ILE A 4 3.00 -11.00 -20.15
N LEU A 5 1.75 -10.61 -20.26
CA LEU A 5 1.29 -9.25 -20.07
C LEU A 5 0.47 -9.16 -18.80
N VAL A 6 0.80 -8.23 -17.90
CA VAL A 6 0.12 -8.05 -16.61
C VAL A 6 -0.50 -6.65 -16.53
N PHE A 7 -1.75 -6.54 -16.07
CA PHE A 7 -2.43 -5.25 -15.92
C PHE A 7 -2.64 -4.90 -14.45
N ARG A 8 -2.09 -3.74 -13.99
CA ARG A 8 -2.46 -3.10 -12.73
C ARG A 8 -2.19 -1.59 -12.77
N LEU A 9 -3.23 -0.79 -13.01
CA LEU A 9 -3.12 0.65 -13.26
C LEU A 9 -3.36 1.53 -12.03
N SER A 10 -4.03 1.02 -11.00
CA SER A 10 -4.43 1.71 -9.75
C SER A 10 -5.08 0.73 -8.74
N ALA A 11 -5.35 1.09 -7.48
CA ALA A 11 -4.83 2.27 -6.81
C ALA A 11 -3.38 2.03 -6.32
N MET A 12 -2.72 3.06 -5.76
CA MET A 12 -1.32 3.01 -5.34
C MET A 12 -0.99 1.78 -4.48
N GLY A 13 -1.71 1.55 -3.38
CA GLY A 13 -1.50 0.40 -2.51
C GLY A 13 -1.72 -0.94 -3.21
N ASP A 14 -2.75 -1.03 -4.06
CA ASP A 14 -3.01 -2.24 -4.85
C ASP A 14 -1.91 -2.53 -5.89
N VAL A 15 -1.31 -1.48 -6.49
CA VAL A 15 -0.16 -1.64 -7.39
C VAL A 15 1.05 -2.12 -6.60
N ALA A 16 1.33 -1.51 -5.46
CA ALA A 16 2.43 -1.92 -4.58
C ALA A 16 2.29 -3.39 -4.14
N LEU A 17 1.08 -3.85 -3.81
CA LEU A 17 0.80 -5.24 -3.45
C LEU A 17 1.02 -6.26 -4.60
N THR A 18 1.24 -5.83 -5.84
CA THR A 18 1.65 -6.75 -6.92
C THR A 18 3.13 -7.11 -6.85
N VAL A 19 3.96 -6.27 -6.21
CA VAL A 19 5.42 -6.43 -6.20
C VAL A 19 5.88 -7.77 -5.65
N PRO A 20 5.41 -8.24 -4.47
CA PRO A 20 5.85 -9.54 -3.93
C PRO A 20 5.57 -10.70 -4.89
N VAL A 21 4.43 -10.63 -5.59
CA VAL A 21 4.01 -11.68 -6.52
C VAL A 21 4.84 -11.64 -7.80
N ILE A 22 4.94 -10.47 -8.44
CA ILE A 22 5.71 -10.29 -9.69
C ILE A 22 7.18 -10.64 -9.47
N ARG A 23 7.79 -10.17 -8.38
CA ARG A 23 9.17 -10.50 -8.02
C ARG A 23 9.33 -12.01 -7.92
N LYS A 24 8.47 -12.68 -7.16
CA LYS A 24 8.57 -14.13 -6.96
C LYS A 24 8.32 -14.93 -8.24
N VAL A 25 7.36 -14.52 -9.06
CA VAL A 25 7.14 -15.11 -10.40
C VAL A 25 8.41 -15.08 -11.24
N ILE A 26 9.09 -13.95 -11.29
CA ILE A 26 10.32 -13.76 -12.08
C ILE A 26 11.50 -14.55 -11.48
N GLU A 27 11.62 -14.58 -10.16
CA GLU A 27 12.68 -15.34 -9.46
C GLU A 27 12.57 -16.85 -9.70
N THR A 28 11.35 -17.39 -9.72
CA THR A 28 11.11 -18.82 -9.86
C THR A 28 11.01 -19.29 -11.31
N ASN A 29 10.99 -18.38 -12.28
CA ASN A 29 10.85 -18.68 -13.70
C ASN A 29 11.89 -17.91 -14.53
N SER A 30 13.09 -18.49 -14.72
CA SER A 30 14.23 -17.84 -15.39
C SER A 30 13.95 -17.41 -16.83
N GLU A 31 13.10 -18.14 -17.54
CA GLU A 31 12.75 -17.89 -18.94
C GLU A 31 11.59 -16.91 -19.12
N LEU A 32 10.96 -16.47 -18.02
CA LEU A 32 9.76 -15.64 -18.08
C LEU A 32 10.10 -14.15 -18.08
N HIS A 33 9.54 -13.44 -19.05
CA HIS A 33 9.54 -11.98 -19.14
C HIS A 33 8.15 -11.42 -18.92
N ILE A 34 8.04 -10.42 -18.05
CA ILE A 34 6.78 -9.76 -17.76
C ILE A 34 6.77 -8.36 -18.37
N THR A 35 5.69 -8.01 -19.08
CA THR A 35 5.37 -6.63 -19.39
C THR A 35 4.22 -6.20 -18.49
N LEU A 36 4.48 -5.27 -17.57
CA LEU A 36 3.47 -4.74 -16.64
C LEU A 36 2.91 -3.42 -17.17
N ILE A 37 1.60 -3.38 -17.35
CA ILE A 37 0.86 -2.18 -17.73
C ILE A 37 0.45 -1.44 -16.46
N THR A 38 1.08 -0.30 -16.21
CA THR A 38 0.87 0.51 -15.01
C THR A 38 0.97 2.00 -15.32
N ARG A 39 0.95 2.90 -14.32
CA ARG A 39 1.17 4.34 -14.50
C ARG A 39 2.63 4.69 -14.22
N PRO A 40 3.20 5.73 -14.87
CA PRO A 40 4.59 6.15 -14.64
C PRO A 40 4.92 6.40 -13.18
N PHE A 41 4.00 7.02 -12.44
CA PHE A 41 4.14 7.32 -11.02
C PHE A 41 4.49 6.10 -10.16
N PHE A 42 4.07 4.90 -10.55
CA PHE A 42 4.31 3.67 -9.77
C PHE A 42 5.58 2.92 -10.19
N ALA A 43 6.34 3.42 -11.15
CA ALA A 43 7.57 2.78 -11.60
C ALA A 43 8.57 2.47 -10.47
N PRO A 44 8.75 3.33 -9.45
CA PRO A 44 9.67 3.07 -8.34
C PRO A 44 9.39 1.78 -7.55
N PHE A 45 8.15 1.31 -7.50
CA PHE A 45 7.81 0.06 -6.80
C PHE A 45 8.50 -1.17 -7.40
N PHE A 46 8.87 -1.10 -8.66
CA PHE A 46 9.39 -2.22 -9.45
C PHE A 46 10.89 -2.11 -9.71
N PHE A 47 11.57 -1.20 -9.02
CA PHE A 47 13.01 -1.05 -9.15
C PHE A 47 13.75 -2.35 -8.85
N GLY A 48 14.79 -2.65 -9.63
CA GLY A 48 15.65 -3.81 -9.43
C GLY A 48 15.02 -5.17 -9.77
N ILE A 49 13.79 -5.24 -10.32
CA ILE A 49 13.20 -6.50 -10.76
C ILE A 49 13.69 -6.82 -12.18
N PRO A 50 14.51 -7.87 -12.37
CA PRO A 50 15.03 -8.23 -13.68
C PRO A 50 13.91 -8.76 -14.59
N ARG A 51 14.07 -8.70 -15.91
CA ARG A 51 13.11 -9.22 -16.90
C ARG A 51 11.68 -8.67 -16.78
N LEU A 52 11.50 -7.55 -16.05
CA LEU A 52 10.26 -6.80 -15.96
C LEU A 52 10.35 -5.55 -16.83
N LYS A 53 9.48 -5.45 -17.82
CA LYS A 53 9.29 -4.24 -18.62
C LYS A 53 8.04 -3.52 -18.16
N LEU A 54 8.15 -2.22 -17.91
CA LEU A 54 7.00 -1.37 -17.62
C LEU A 54 6.49 -0.73 -18.92
N TYR A 55 5.18 -0.71 -19.10
CA TYR A 55 4.52 0.02 -20.18
C TYR A 55 3.50 1.00 -19.57
N PHE A 56 3.58 2.24 -20.01
CA PHE A 56 2.75 3.35 -19.52
C PHE A 56 1.77 3.79 -20.60
N PRO A 57 0.49 3.37 -20.54
CA PRO A 57 -0.50 3.80 -21.51
C PRO A 57 -0.88 5.26 -21.28
N ASN A 58 -0.92 6.07 -22.37
CA ASN A 58 -1.47 7.42 -22.32
C ASN A 58 -3.01 7.34 -22.34
N LEU A 59 -3.61 7.25 -21.14
CA LEU A 59 -5.05 7.03 -20.95
C LEU A 59 -5.89 8.30 -21.04
N GLU A 60 -5.27 9.45 -21.10
CA GLU A 60 -5.92 10.76 -21.15
C GLU A 60 -6.14 11.26 -22.58
N GLU A 61 -5.27 10.82 -23.50
CA GLU A 61 -5.28 11.22 -24.91
C GLU A 61 -5.35 10.00 -25.83
N ARG A 62 -4.18 9.43 -26.22
CA ARG A 62 -4.02 8.38 -27.24
C ARG A 62 -4.87 7.13 -26.99
N HIS A 63 -4.95 6.70 -25.72
CA HIS A 63 -5.64 5.48 -25.29
C HIS A 63 -6.98 5.79 -24.58
N LYS A 64 -7.54 6.99 -24.79
CA LYS A 64 -8.82 7.42 -24.22
C LYS A 64 -10.01 6.85 -25.01
N GLY A 65 -11.05 6.44 -24.30
CA GLY A 65 -12.30 5.93 -24.87
C GLY A 65 -12.15 4.59 -25.60
N LEU A 66 -13.21 4.09 -26.21
CA LEU A 66 -13.22 2.76 -26.84
C LEU A 66 -12.20 2.63 -27.99
N LYS A 67 -12.13 3.63 -28.87
CA LYS A 67 -11.14 3.66 -29.97
C LYS A 67 -9.71 3.68 -29.42
N GLY A 68 -9.47 4.43 -28.34
CA GLY A 68 -8.17 4.47 -27.66
C GLY A 68 -7.80 3.14 -27.02
N LEU A 69 -8.74 2.41 -26.40
CA LEU A 69 -8.51 1.09 -25.83
C LEU A 69 -8.19 0.04 -26.91
N TYR A 70 -8.83 0.14 -28.09
CA TYR A 70 -8.47 -0.70 -29.23
C TYR A 70 -7.05 -0.36 -29.76
N ARG A 71 -6.66 0.92 -29.78
CA ARG A 71 -5.26 1.31 -30.10
C ARG A 71 -4.29 0.73 -29.08
N LEU A 72 -4.62 0.81 -27.78
CA LEU A 72 -3.80 0.21 -26.72
C LEU A 72 -3.61 -1.29 -26.94
N PHE A 73 -4.68 -2.03 -27.24
CA PHE A 73 -4.58 -3.44 -27.61
C PHE A 73 -3.61 -3.65 -28.78
N ARG A 74 -3.72 -2.87 -29.86
CA ARG A 74 -2.83 -2.99 -31.03
C ARG A 74 -1.38 -2.68 -30.70
N ASP A 75 -1.13 -1.64 -29.90
CA ASP A 75 0.22 -1.27 -29.49
C ASP A 75 0.85 -2.37 -28.61
N LEU A 76 0.08 -2.95 -27.69
CA LEU A 76 0.54 -4.07 -26.85
C LEU A 76 0.74 -5.34 -27.68
N LYS A 77 -0.13 -5.65 -28.64
CA LYS A 77 -0.01 -6.84 -29.48
C LYS A 77 1.29 -6.84 -30.29
N LYS A 78 1.79 -5.67 -30.72
CA LYS A 78 3.09 -5.53 -31.41
C LYS A 78 4.29 -5.88 -30.53
N MET A 79 4.14 -5.88 -29.20
CA MET A 79 5.21 -6.23 -28.25
C MET A 79 5.30 -7.74 -27.99
N GLY A 80 4.27 -8.49 -28.44
CA GLY A 80 4.18 -9.94 -28.28
C GLY A 80 5.10 -10.74 -29.21
N PRO A 81 4.82 -12.03 -29.39
CA PRO A 81 3.66 -12.73 -28.84
C PRO A 81 3.68 -12.87 -27.31
N PHE A 82 2.49 -12.86 -26.70
CA PHE A 82 2.31 -13.16 -25.28
C PHE A 82 1.65 -14.54 -25.11
N GLU A 83 2.17 -15.38 -24.23
CA GLU A 83 1.59 -16.68 -23.90
C GLU A 83 0.27 -16.53 -23.14
N SER A 84 0.18 -15.51 -22.29
CA SER A 84 -1.02 -15.20 -21.52
C SER A 84 -1.08 -13.75 -21.06
N ILE A 85 -2.31 -13.33 -20.76
CA ILE A 85 -2.62 -12.01 -20.19
C ILE A 85 -3.15 -12.20 -18.77
N ILE A 86 -2.55 -11.51 -17.80
CA ILE A 86 -2.95 -11.55 -16.39
C ILE A 86 -3.59 -10.20 -16.04
N ASP A 87 -4.92 -10.16 -15.85
CA ASP A 87 -5.63 -8.95 -15.45
C ASP A 87 -5.83 -8.92 -13.92
N LEU A 88 -4.87 -8.31 -13.22
CA LEU A 88 -4.94 -8.05 -11.78
C LEU A 88 -5.77 -6.82 -11.43
N HIS A 89 -6.26 -6.06 -12.44
CA HIS A 89 -7.02 -4.85 -12.21
C HIS A 89 -8.54 -5.06 -12.32
N SER A 90 -9.00 -5.83 -13.32
CA SER A 90 -10.41 -6.21 -13.52
C SER A 90 -11.40 -5.02 -13.40
N VAL A 91 -11.13 -3.95 -14.14
CA VAL A 91 -12.02 -2.78 -14.33
C VAL A 91 -12.47 -2.71 -15.78
N LEU A 92 -13.50 -1.90 -16.08
CA LEU A 92 -14.07 -1.82 -17.42
C LEU A 92 -13.00 -1.62 -18.50
N ARG A 93 -12.06 -0.72 -18.27
CA ARG A 93 -10.95 -0.41 -19.19
C ARG A 93 -10.07 -1.63 -19.50
N THR A 94 -9.63 -2.36 -18.47
CA THR A 94 -8.79 -3.55 -18.68
C THR A 94 -9.60 -4.70 -19.28
N LYS A 95 -10.87 -4.86 -18.90
CA LYS A 95 -11.76 -5.86 -19.49
C LYS A 95 -11.95 -5.67 -20.99
N MET A 96 -12.05 -4.41 -21.46
CA MET A 96 -12.15 -4.12 -22.90
C MET A 96 -10.86 -4.52 -23.64
N VAL A 97 -9.69 -4.15 -23.13
CA VAL A 97 -8.41 -4.51 -23.77
C VAL A 97 -8.22 -6.02 -23.75
N THR A 98 -8.49 -6.68 -22.62
CA THR A 98 -8.34 -8.14 -22.50
C THR A 98 -9.38 -8.91 -23.33
N PHE A 99 -10.55 -8.34 -23.58
CA PHE A 99 -11.52 -8.89 -24.54
C PHE A 99 -10.92 -8.98 -25.96
N PHE A 100 -10.26 -7.93 -26.45
CA PHE A 100 -9.59 -7.99 -27.75
C PHE A 100 -8.47 -9.02 -27.80
N PHE A 101 -7.74 -9.24 -26.71
CA PHE A 101 -6.74 -10.30 -26.63
C PHE A 101 -7.39 -11.69 -26.71
N ARG A 102 -8.51 -11.93 -26.01
CA ARG A 102 -9.28 -13.18 -26.13
C ARG A 102 -9.73 -13.44 -27.57
N MET A 103 -10.28 -12.44 -28.22
CA MET A 103 -10.72 -12.53 -29.63
C MET A 103 -9.54 -12.81 -30.58
N SER A 104 -8.31 -12.44 -30.19
CA SER A 104 -7.11 -12.75 -30.95
C SER A 104 -6.45 -14.09 -30.58
N GLY A 105 -7.12 -14.94 -29.78
CA GLY A 105 -6.66 -16.26 -29.37
C GLY A 105 -5.68 -16.29 -28.20
N THR A 106 -5.41 -15.15 -27.54
CA THR A 106 -4.50 -15.13 -26.37
C THR A 106 -5.27 -15.44 -25.09
N PRO A 107 -4.84 -16.43 -24.27
CA PRO A 107 -5.46 -16.76 -23.00
C PRO A 107 -5.43 -15.57 -22.02
N VAL A 108 -6.54 -15.33 -21.31
CA VAL A 108 -6.67 -14.23 -20.34
C VAL A 108 -7.15 -14.77 -19.01
N PHE A 109 -6.38 -14.49 -17.95
CA PHE A 109 -6.69 -14.84 -16.58
C PHE A 109 -6.97 -13.56 -15.79
N THR A 110 -8.12 -13.53 -15.12
CA THR A 110 -8.61 -12.34 -14.43
C THR A 110 -8.73 -12.62 -12.94
N ILE A 111 -8.32 -11.67 -12.12
CA ILE A 111 -8.39 -11.74 -10.66
C ILE A 111 -9.84 -11.91 -10.18
N ASP A 112 -10.04 -12.78 -9.21
CA ASP A 112 -11.21 -12.74 -8.34
C ASP A 112 -10.93 -11.79 -7.15
N LYS A 113 -11.65 -10.67 -7.12
CA LYS A 113 -11.54 -9.64 -6.06
C LYS A 113 -12.30 -10.00 -4.77
N GLY A 114 -12.98 -11.13 -4.72
CA GLY A 114 -13.80 -11.55 -3.59
C GLY A 114 -14.97 -10.59 -3.30
N ARG A 115 -15.56 -9.97 -4.33
CA ARG A 115 -16.59 -8.94 -4.16
C ARG A 115 -17.85 -9.48 -3.47
N ALA A 116 -18.27 -10.70 -3.79
CA ALA A 116 -19.44 -11.33 -3.19
C ALA A 116 -19.25 -11.53 -1.68
N GLU A 117 -18.08 -12.04 -1.26
CA GLU A 117 -17.73 -12.26 0.14
C GLU A 117 -17.66 -10.93 0.90
N LYS A 118 -16.98 -9.92 0.34
CA LYS A 118 -16.86 -8.58 0.93
C LYS A 118 -18.22 -7.91 1.10
N ASN A 119 -19.10 -7.98 0.10
CA ASN A 119 -20.44 -7.44 0.16
C ASN A 119 -21.31 -8.18 1.20
N ARG A 120 -21.13 -9.50 1.32
CA ARG A 120 -21.80 -10.29 2.37
C ARG A 120 -21.40 -9.82 3.77
N MET A 121 -20.09 -9.60 4.02
CA MET A 121 -19.61 -9.07 5.31
C MET A 121 -20.22 -7.70 5.64
N ILE A 122 -20.28 -6.77 4.65
CA ILE A 122 -20.92 -5.46 4.85
C ILE A 122 -22.39 -5.60 5.21
N ARG A 123 -23.11 -6.46 4.53
CA ARG A 123 -24.56 -6.65 4.72
C ARG A 123 -24.89 -7.33 6.04
N THR A 124 -24.15 -8.40 6.38
CA THR A 124 -24.45 -9.24 7.56
C THR A 124 -23.74 -8.76 8.81
N LYS A 125 -22.73 -7.88 8.70
CA LYS A 125 -21.82 -7.47 9.78
C LYS A 125 -21.05 -8.65 10.43
N LYS A 126 -21.15 -9.84 9.87
CA LYS A 126 -20.38 -11.00 10.31
C LYS A 126 -18.99 -10.94 9.70
N ILE A 127 -18.00 -10.68 10.53
CA ILE A 127 -16.60 -10.56 10.09
C ILE A 127 -15.99 -11.96 9.91
N LYS A 128 -15.34 -12.11 8.76
CA LYS A 128 -14.51 -13.27 8.44
C LYS A 128 -13.22 -12.75 7.82
N THR A 129 -12.08 -13.28 8.20
CA THR A 129 -10.82 -12.95 7.51
C THR A 129 -10.83 -13.59 6.12
N LEU A 130 -10.86 -12.74 5.10
CA LEU A 130 -10.81 -13.15 3.70
C LEU A 130 -9.36 -13.30 3.25
N GLN A 131 -9.18 -14.07 2.19
CA GLN A 131 -7.89 -14.24 1.54
C GLN A 131 -7.25 -12.89 1.18
N HIS A 132 -5.97 -12.74 1.53
CA HIS A 132 -5.23 -11.50 1.28
C HIS A 132 -5.10 -11.20 -0.22
N THR A 133 -5.10 -9.92 -0.59
CA THR A 133 -5.05 -9.47 -1.99
C THR A 133 -3.82 -10.00 -2.74
N THR A 134 -2.66 -10.09 -2.10
CA THR A 134 -1.46 -10.67 -2.70
C THR A 134 -1.65 -12.15 -3.05
N GLN A 135 -2.34 -12.91 -2.20
CA GLN A 135 -2.65 -14.31 -2.49
C GLN A 135 -3.64 -14.43 -3.66
N ARG A 136 -4.63 -13.53 -3.75
CA ARG A 136 -5.53 -13.47 -4.93
C ARG A 136 -4.78 -13.14 -6.22
N TYR A 137 -3.71 -12.35 -6.14
CA TYR A 137 -2.81 -12.13 -7.27
C TYR A 137 -2.05 -13.43 -7.62
N ALA A 138 -1.45 -14.07 -6.63
CA ALA A 138 -0.75 -15.36 -6.82
C ALA A 138 -1.66 -16.42 -7.43
N ASP A 139 -2.91 -16.55 -6.97
CA ASP A 139 -3.89 -17.49 -7.53
C ASP A 139 -4.24 -17.16 -9.00
N THR A 140 -4.17 -15.88 -9.38
CA THR A 140 -4.39 -15.51 -10.79
C THR A 140 -3.24 -15.99 -11.69
N PHE A 141 -1.99 -15.95 -11.18
CA PHE A 141 -0.84 -16.57 -11.87
C PHE A 141 -0.93 -18.09 -11.86
N LEU A 142 -1.36 -18.70 -10.76
CA LEU A 142 -1.58 -20.15 -10.68
C LEU A 142 -2.58 -20.64 -11.74
N LYS A 143 -3.67 -19.91 -11.97
CA LYS A 143 -4.64 -20.22 -13.05
C LYS A 143 -4.00 -20.19 -14.44
N ALA A 144 -2.93 -19.42 -14.62
CA ALA A 144 -2.14 -19.36 -15.85
C ALA A 144 -1.02 -20.43 -15.91
N GLY A 145 -1.00 -21.38 -14.97
CA GLY A 145 0.03 -22.42 -14.89
C GLY A 145 1.35 -21.93 -14.26
N ILE A 146 1.35 -20.79 -13.57
CA ILE A 146 2.53 -20.20 -12.94
C ILE A 146 2.32 -20.17 -11.41
N PRO A 147 2.71 -21.24 -10.68
CA PRO A 147 2.57 -21.29 -9.23
C PRO A 147 3.52 -20.30 -8.55
N VAL A 148 3.03 -19.61 -7.52
CA VAL A 148 3.78 -18.60 -6.78
C VAL A 148 3.55 -18.76 -5.29
N GLN A 149 4.64 -18.89 -4.53
CA GLN A 149 4.63 -18.84 -3.09
C GLN A 149 5.35 -17.57 -2.63
N ILE A 150 4.58 -16.63 -2.05
CA ILE A 150 5.11 -15.33 -1.62
C ILE A 150 6.06 -15.55 -0.44
N GLY A 151 7.27 -15.00 -0.53
CA GLY A 151 8.28 -15.05 0.52
C GLY A 151 8.01 -14.04 1.66
N LYS A 152 9.08 -13.66 2.37
CA LYS A 152 9.04 -12.63 3.42
C LYS A 152 9.54 -11.28 2.88
N ALA A 153 9.06 -10.18 3.47
CA ALA A 153 9.58 -8.84 3.20
C ALA A 153 11.08 -8.75 3.60
N PRO A 154 11.84 -7.86 2.96
CA PRO A 154 11.40 -6.77 2.09
C PRO A 154 11.16 -7.20 0.63
N TYR A 155 10.17 -6.55 -0.01
CA TYR A 155 9.83 -6.85 -1.41
C TYR A 155 10.16 -5.71 -2.36
N ILE A 156 10.28 -4.47 -1.86
CA ILE A 156 10.55 -3.27 -2.66
C ILE A 156 12.00 -2.85 -2.43
N ASP A 157 12.74 -2.66 -3.52
CA ASP A 157 14.09 -2.11 -3.53
C ASP A 157 14.07 -0.63 -3.94
N TYR A 158 15.20 0.03 -3.79
CA TYR A 158 15.42 1.44 -4.13
C TYR A 158 16.81 1.63 -4.74
N SER A 159 17.01 2.72 -5.48
CA SER A 159 18.32 3.04 -6.05
C SER A 159 19.29 3.56 -4.99
N THR A 160 20.59 3.45 -5.28
CA THR A 160 21.66 3.98 -4.41
C THR A 160 21.51 5.48 -4.22
N GLU A 161 21.14 6.22 -5.26
CA GLU A 161 20.93 7.66 -5.23
C GLU A 161 19.78 8.04 -4.31
N ALA A 162 18.61 7.35 -4.46
CA ALA A 162 17.46 7.54 -3.59
C ALA A 162 17.80 7.25 -2.12
N PHE A 163 18.58 6.20 -1.88
CA PHE A 163 19.04 5.86 -0.52
C PHE A 163 19.95 6.93 0.06
N GLN A 164 20.95 7.41 -0.68
CA GLN A 164 21.89 8.42 -0.19
C GLN A 164 21.20 9.73 0.13
N SER A 165 20.30 10.22 -0.77
CA SER A 165 19.49 11.41 -0.55
C SER A 165 18.64 11.29 0.73
N SER A 166 17.90 10.19 0.85
CA SER A 166 17.02 9.93 1.99
C SER A 166 17.79 9.76 3.30
N ARG A 167 18.94 9.06 3.24
CA ARG A 167 19.82 8.84 4.40
C ARG A 167 20.42 10.14 4.91
N SER A 168 20.90 11.00 4.02
CA SER A 168 21.44 12.30 4.39
C SER A 168 20.44 13.17 5.12
N TYR A 169 19.19 13.24 4.60
CA TYR A 169 18.12 13.97 5.26
C TYR A 169 17.76 13.37 6.63
N LEU A 170 17.57 12.05 6.72
CA LEU A 170 17.25 11.38 7.98
C LEU A 170 18.33 11.60 9.05
N LEU A 171 19.59 11.39 8.69
CA LEU A 171 20.71 11.55 9.64
C LEU A 171 20.83 12.98 10.15
N GLY A 172 20.54 13.98 9.31
CA GLY A 172 20.53 15.39 9.73
C GLY A 172 19.39 15.75 10.71
N LYS A 173 18.44 14.83 10.95
CA LYS A 173 17.29 15.01 11.86
C LYS A 173 17.35 14.13 13.11
N ILE A 174 18.27 13.18 13.16
CA ILE A 174 18.41 12.25 14.29
C ILE A 174 19.50 12.77 15.23
N PRO A 175 19.13 13.23 16.44
CA PRO A 175 20.10 13.84 17.35
C PRO A 175 21.09 12.82 17.96
N GLU A 176 20.64 11.59 18.23
CA GLU A 176 21.44 10.58 18.90
C GLU A 176 21.29 9.19 18.24
N LYS A 177 22.28 8.31 18.48
CA LYS A 177 22.35 6.98 17.87
C LYS A 177 21.13 6.11 18.18
N ASP A 178 20.57 6.20 19.37
CA ASP A 178 19.47 5.35 19.86
C ASP A 178 18.09 6.00 19.71
N THR A 179 17.99 7.04 18.88
CA THR A 179 16.72 7.70 18.60
C THR A 179 15.82 6.84 17.71
N LEU A 180 14.60 6.59 18.17
CA LEU A 180 13.58 5.85 17.44
C LEU A 180 13.05 6.65 16.23
N LYS A 181 13.05 6.05 15.05
CA LYS A 181 12.59 6.68 13.80
C LYS A 181 11.16 6.20 13.50
N ILE A 182 10.18 7.07 13.70
CA ILE A 182 8.77 6.76 13.51
C ILE A 182 8.23 7.48 12.29
N GLY A 183 7.70 6.72 11.33
CA GLY A 183 6.89 7.28 10.24
C GLY A 183 5.43 7.43 10.68
N LEU A 184 4.83 8.56 10.38
CA LEU A 184 3.42 8.82 10.58
C LEU A 184 2.73 9.10 9.25
N SER A 185 1.67 8.35 8.95
CA SER A 185 0.82 8.58 7.77
C SER A 185 -0.64 8.75 8.22
N PRO A 186 -1.03 9.98 8.62
CA PRO A 186 -2.29 10.24 9.32
C PRO A 186 -3.50 10.31 8.40
N PHE A 187 -3.32 10.20 7.08
CA PHE A 187 -4.39 10.40 6.12
C PHE A 187 -4.72 9.15 5.30
N ALA A 188 -5.92 9.14 4.76
CA ALA A 188 -6.42 8.19 3.78
C ALA A 188 -7.44 8.89 2.86
N ASN A 189 -7.74 8.29 1.71
CA ASN A 189 -8.62 8.89 0.69
C ASN A 189 -10.04 9.24 1.18
N ASN A 190 -10.51 8.64 2.28
CA ASN A 190 -11.89 8.75 2.73
C ASN A 190 -11.95 9.08 4.23
N ALA A 191 -12.78 10.05 4.61
CA ALA A 191 -12.92 10.54 5.98
C ALA A 191 -13.16 9.43 7.04
N PRO A 192 -13.98 8.38 6.81
CA PRO A 192 -14.16 7.31 7.80
C PRO A 192 -12.90 6.47 8.08
N LYS A 193 -11.79 6.76 7.43
CA LYS A 193 -10.50 6.12 7.61
C LYS A 193 -9.46 7.04 8.25
N ILE A 194 -9.83 8.25 8.67
CA ILE A 194 -8.90 9.26 9.23
C ILE A 194 -9.13 9.37 10.73
N TRP A 195 -8.06 9.12 11.50
CA TRP A 195 -8.10 9.13 12.97
C TRP A 195 -8.12 10.55 13.58
N GLY A 196 -7.71 11.54 12.79
CA GLY A 196 -7.66 12.94 13.21
C GLY A 196 -6.29 13.36 13.73
N LEU A 197 -5.93 14.63 13.45
CA LEU A 197 -4.58 15.13 13.77
C LEU A 197 -4.36 15.30 15.28
N GLU A 198 -5.39 15.65 16.03
CA GLU A 198 -5.27 15.85 17.48
C GLU A 198 -4.87 14.55 18.21
N ASN A 199 -5.37 13.41 17.74
CA ASN A 199 -4.95 12.10 18.26
C ASN A 199 -3.47 11.82 17.94
N PHE A 200 -2.98 12.22 16.76
CA PHE A 200 -1.56 12.11 16.42
C PHE A 200 -0.68 13.04 17.26
N LYS A 201 -1.11 14.26 17.52
CA LYS A 201 -0.40 15.20 18.43
C LYS A 201 -0.29 14.62 19.84
N GLU A 202 -1.39 14.13 20.37
CA GLU A 202 -1.41 13.47 21.68
C GLU A 202 -0.49 12.24 21.72
N LEU A 203 -0.51 11.40 20.67
CA LEU A 203 0.36 10.24 20.58
C LEU A 203 1.85 10.64 20.54
N ILE A 204 2.22 11.66 19.76
CA ILE A 204 3.59 12.21 19.71
C ILE A 204 4.01 12.67 21.11
N THR A 205 3.15 13.41 21.80
CA THR A 205 3.42 13.90 23.15
C THR A 205 3.64 12.74 24.14
N LEU A 206 2.81 11.68 24.07
CA LEU A 206 2.93 10.50 24.93
C LEU A 206 4.23 9.72 24.66
N ILE A 207 4.61 9.58 23.41
CA ILE A 207 5.86 8.90 23.03
C ILE A 207 7.06 9.72 23.51
N ASN A 208 7.07 11.04 23.29
CA ASN A 208 8.17 11.93 23.69
C ASN A 208 8.42 11.97 25.19
N LYS A 209 7.40 11.72 26.04
CA LYS A 209 7.57 11.67 27.49
C LYS A 209 8.47 10.53 27.96
N ASN A 210 8.53 9.42 27.22
CA ASN A 210 9.17 8.18 27.69
C ASN A 210 10.20 7.61 26.71
N HIS A 211 10.29 8.14 25.49
CA HIS A 211 11.17 7.61 24.44
C HIS A 211 11.87 8.76 23.70
N LYS A 212 13.14 8.57 23.36
CA LYS A 212 13.84 9.41 22.40
C LYS A 212 13.35 9.03 21.00
N ALA A 213 12.56 9.88 20.36
CA ALA A 213 11.98 9.61 19.07
C ALA A 213 12.10 10.81 18.11
N VAL A 214 12.12 10.54 16.83
CA VAL A 214 11.94 11.50 15.74
C VAL A 214 10.84 11.00 14.82
N PHE A 215 9.98 11.92 14.38
CA PHE A 215 8.80 11.60 13.59
C PHE A 215 8.92 12.14 12.18
N PHE A 216 8.61 11.31 11.20
CA PHE A 216 8.62 11.64 9.78
C PHE A 216 7.21 11.54 9.20
N LEU A 217 6.70 12.65 8.66
CA LEU A 217 5.32 12.77 8.19
C LEU A 217 5.20 12.42 6.71
N PHE A 218 4.43 11.38 6.41
CA PHE A 218 4.15 10.90 5.05
C PHE A 218 2.70 11.21 4.66
N GLY A 219 2.49 11.55 3.39
CA GLY A 219 1.19 11.84 2.81
C GLY A 219 1.34 12.42 1.40
N GLY A 220 0.26 12.94 0.82
CA GLY A 220 0.33 13.50 -0.53
C GLY A 220 -0.86 14.39 -0.88
N GLY A 221 -0.63 15.29 -1.85
CA GLY A 221 -1.62 16.24 -2.30
C GLY A 221 -1.74 17.47 -1.39
N GLU A 222 -2.16 18.59 -1.98
CA GLU A 222 -2.14 19.91 -1.34
C GLU A 222 -2.91 19.99 -0.01
N LYS A 223 -4.06 19.29 0.07
CA LYS A 223 -4.89 19.30 1.28
C LYS A 223 -4.19 18.64 2.45
N GLU A 224 -3.60 17.47 2.22
CA GLU A 224 -2.86 16.75 3.27
C GLU A 224 -1.60 17.51 3.66
N LEU A 225 -0.84 18.06 2.69
CA LEU A 225 0.36 18.84 2.96
C LEU A 225 0.09 20.05 3.88
N LYS A 226 -1.01 20.79 3.68
CA LYS A 226 -1.41 21.89 4.57
C LYS A 226 -1.63 21.43 6.01
N LEU A 227 -2.22 20.25 6.19
CA LEU A 227 -2.48 19.68 7.51
C LEU A 227 -1.22 19.07 8.15
N LEU A 228 -0.37 18.44 7.35
CA LEU A 228 0.92 17.90 7.83
C LEU A 228 1.86 19.00 8.30
N LYS A 229 1.89 20.16 7.64
CA LYS A 229 2.63 21.34 8.13
C LYS A 229 2.18 21.81 9.51
N LYS A 230 0.87 21.72 9.81
CA LYS A 230 0.38 22.02 11.17
C LYS A 230 0.81 20.97 12.20
N LEU A 231 0.94 19.70 11.79
CA LEU A 231 1.44 18.65 12.66
C LEU A 231 2.96 18.78 12.87
N GLU A 232 3.72 19.19 11.84
CA GLU A 232 5.15 19.47 11.93
C GLU A 232 5.47 20.53 12.99
N GLN A 233 4.60 21.56 13.12
CA GLN A 233 4.72 22.64 14.12
C GLN A 233 4.43 22.21 15.56
N HIS A 234 3.98 20.97 15.79
CA HIS A 234 3.62 20.49 17.12
C HIS A 234 4.85 20.23 18.01
N SER A 235 5.98 19.82 17.43
CA SER A 235 7.22 19.54 18.16
C SER A 235 8.43 19.61 17.22
N GLU A 236 9.57 20.02 17.74
CA GLU A 236 10.82 20.19 16.95
C GLU A 236 11.35 18.89 16.34
N ASN A 237 10.99 17.74 16.92
CA ASN A 237 11.36 16.42 16.42
C ASN A 237 10.37 15.81 15.42
N VAL A 238 9.45 16.60 14.88
CA VAL A 238 8.47 16.21 13.86
C VAL A 238 8.87 16.86 12.53
N HIS A 239 9.09 16.05 11.49
CA HIS A 239 9.62 16.53 10.21
C HIS A 239 8.75 16.09 9.04
N LEU A 240 8.40 17.04 8.18
CA LEU A 240 7.65 16.78 6.96
C LEU A 240 8.54 16.12 5.90
N VAL A 241 8.12 14.96 5.42
CA VAL A 241 8.68 14.24 4.26
C VAL A 241 7.82 14.48 3.03
N ALA A 242 6.53 14.38 3.20
CA ALA A 242 5.55 14.52 2.12
C ALA A 242 5.77 15.78 1.27
N GLY A 243 5.83 15.60 -0.05
CA GLY A 243 6.01 16.68 -1.02
C GLY A 243 7.43 17.26 -1.13
N LYS A 244 8.40 16.76 -0.34
CA LYS A 244 9.82 17.15 -0.42
C LYS A 244 10.65 16.18 -1.24
N PHE A 245 10.19 14.95 -1.40
CA PHE A 245 10.93 13.83 -1.99
C PHE A 245 10.15 13.15 -3.09
N THR A 246 10.86 12.49 -3.98
CA THR A 246 10.28 11.58 -4.98
C THR A 246 9.78 10.31 -4.30
N LEU A 247 8.89 9.57 -4.97
CA LEU A 247 8.38 8.30 -4.44
C LEU A 247 9.51 7.28 -4.19
N SER A 248 10.58 7.29 -5.00
CA SER A 248 11.75 6.42 -4.80
C SER A 248 12.49 6.76 -3.51
N GLU A 249 12.67 8.04 -3.23
CA GLU A 249 13.30 8.53 -1.99
C GLU A 249 12.41 8.27 -0.78
N GLU A 250 11.08 8.46 -0.90
CA GLU A 250 10.14 8.12 0.19
C GLU A 250 10.19 6.62 0.53
N ILE A 251 10.29 5.72 -0.47
CA ILE A 251 10.44 4.28 -0.25
C ILE A 251 11.76 3.98 0.49
N ALA A 252 12.88 4.59 0.05
CA ALA A 252 14.17 4.43 0.71
C ALA A 252 14.13 4.93 2.16
N MET A 253 13.46 6.06 2.40
CA MET A 253 13.26 6.63 3.74
C MET A 253 12.41 5.73 4.62
N ILE A 254 11.28 5.23 4.12
CA ILE A 254 10.42 4.27 4.83
C ILE A 254 11.24 3.06 5.27
N ARG A 255 12.11 2.52 4.41
CA ARG A 255 12.96 1.35 4.72
C ARG A 255 13.85 1.56 5.93
N MET A 256 14.27 2.80 6.19
CA MET A 256 15.15 3.16 7.31
C MET A 256 14.41 3.41 8.63
N LEU A 257 13.08 3.46 8.63
CA LEU A 257 12.27 3.64 9.83
C LEU A 257 12.31 2.38 10.73
N ASP A 258 12.13 2.60 12.01
CA ASP A 258 11.95 1.54 13.00
C ASP A 258 10.49 1.10 13.09
N LEU A 259 9.57 2.06 12.93
CA LEU A 259 8.12 1.88 13.02
C LEU A 259 7.40 2.79 12.03
N MET A 260 6.33 2.30 11.42
CA MET A 260 5.33 3.10 10.72
C MET A 260 3.98 3.02 11.45
N ILE A 261 3.36 4.16 11.73
CA ILE A 261 1.97 4.25 12.21
C ILE A 261 1.15 4.90 11.10
N ALA A 262 0.25 4.14 10.51
CA ALA A 262 -0.49 4.56 9.33
C ALA A 262 -1.97 4.25 9.43
N MET A 263 -2.78 5.06 8.75
CA MET A 263 -4.15 4.70 8.45
C MET A 263 -4.20 3.54 7.44
N ASP A 264 -5.38 2.95 7.22
CA ASP A 264 -5.65 2.07 6.06
C ASP A 264 -5.44 2.87 4.76
N SER A 265 -4.19 2.97 4.33
CA SER A 265 -3.69 3.81 3.23
C SER A 265 -2.56 3.12 2.46
N SER A 266 -2.09 3.76 1.38
CA SER A 266 -0.96 3.24 0.59
C SER A 266 0.35 3.16 1.37
N ASN A 267 0.61 4.10 2.29
CA ASN A 267 1.84 4.12 3.07
C ASN A 267 1.92 2.95 4.08
N MET A 268 0.77 2.47 4.58
CA MET A 268 0.70 1.21 5.33
C MET A 268 1.26 0.05 4.51
N HIS A 269 0.84 -0.06 3.25
CA HIS A 269 1.34 -1.12 2.37
C HIS A 269 2.82 -0.93 2.04
N LEU A 270 3.26 0.29 1.72
CA LEU A 270 4.66 0.57 1.41
C LEU A 270 5.58 0.21 2.58
N ALA A 271 5.21 0.58 3.79
CA ALA A 271 5.98 0.26 4.98
C ALA A 271 6.09 -1.27 5.23
N SER A 272 4.98 -1.98 5.16
CA SER A 272 4.98 -3.43 5.33
C SER A 272 5.74 -4.16 4.21
N LEU A 273 5.61 -3.70 2.97
CA LEU A 273 6.36 -4.23 1.81
C LEU A 273 7.86 -3.95 1.91
N SER A 274 8.24 -2.86 2.56
CA SER A 274 9.63 -2.51 2.85
C SER A 274 10.20 -3.24 4.08
N GLY A 275 9.42 -4.11 4.75
CA GLY A 275 9.86 -4.86 5.92
C GLY A 275 9.93 -4.04 7.21
N VAL A 276 9.20 -2.94 7.28
CA VAL A 276 9.10 -2.09 8.47
C VAL A 276 7.95 -2.55 9.35
N LYS A 277 8.13 -2.56 10.68
CA LYS A 277 7.04 -2.76 11.63
C LYS A 277 5.94 -1.73 11.33
N THR A 278 4.70 -2.18 11.12
CA THR A 278 3.63 -1.30 10.63
C THR A 278 2.38 -1.46 11.49
N ILE A 279 2.12 -0.47 12.31
CA ILE A 279 0.86 -0.32 13.04
C ILE A 279 -0.15 0.33 12.10
N SER A 280 -1.31 -0.31 11.93
CA SER A 280 -2.37 0.16 11.06
C SER A 280 -3.64 0.47 11.84
N ILE A 281 -4.24 1.64 11.60
CA ILE A 281 -5.44 2.13 12.31
C ILE A 281 -6.65 2.01 11.37
N TRP A 282 -7.71 1.35 11.84
CA TRP A 282 -8.87 0.96 11.07
C TRP A 282 -10.17 1.50 11.66
N GLY A 283 -10.90 2.31 10.93
CA GLY A 283 -12.19 2.85 11.32
C GLY A 283 -13.36 2.23 10.55
N GLY A 284 -13.90 2.94 9.57
CA GLY A 284 -15.06 2.50 8.77
C GLY A 284 -14.81 1.29 7.87
N THR A 285 -13.56 0.91 7.64
CA THR A 285 -13.13 -0.31 6.94
C THR A 285 -12.74 -1.41 7.95
N HIS A 286 -12.29 -2.56 7.46
CA HIS A 286 -11.87 -3.67 8.31
C HIS A 286 -10.71 -4.46 7.67
N PRO A 287 -9.65 -4.82 8.44
CA PRO A 287 -8.51 -5.59 7.91
C PRO A 287 -8.91 -6.96 7.35
N GLY A 288 -9.96 -7.56 7.89
CA GLY A 288 -10.51 -8.84 7.44
C GLY A 288 -11.00 -8.87 5.98
N PHE A 289 -11.06 -7.71 5.28
CA PHE A 289 -11.32 -7.69 3.84
C PHE A 289 -10.17 -8.20 2.96
N GLY A 290 -9.03 -8.55 3.56
CA GLY A 290 -7.89 -9.15 2.88
C GLY A 290 -6.95 -8.14 2.22
N PHE A 291 -6.81 -6.95 2.79
CA PHE A 291 -5.81 -5.96 2.39
C PHE A 291 -5.14 -5.25 3.58
N SER A 292 -4.95 -5.97 4.68
CA SER A 292 -4.12 -5.52 5.80
C SER A 292 -2.63 -5.37 5.40
N ALA A 293 -1.82 -4.83 6.28
CA ALA A 293 -0.38 -4.75 6.09
C ALA A 293 0.22 -6.16 5.98
N ILE A 294 0.83 -6.47 4.83
CA ILE A 294 1.33 -7.83 4.54
C ILE A 294 2.42 -8.24 5.53
N GLY A 295 2.35 -9.47 6.03
CA GLY A 295 3.38 -10.04 6.91
C GLY A 295 3.45 -9.41 8.30
N GLN A 296 2.51 -8.50 8.65
CA GLN A 296 2.45 -7.92 9.99
C GLN A 296 1.53 -8.74 10.91
N PRO A 297 1.87 -8.84 12.21
CA PRO A 297 1.02 -9.48 13.22
C PRO A 297 -0.39 -8.87 13.24
N VAL A 298 -1.40 -9.67 13.60
CA VAL A 298 -2.79 -9.19 13.70
C VAL A 298 -2.94 -8.15 14.82
N GLU A 299 -2.12 -8.23 15.85
CA GLU A 299 -2.06 -7.31 16.99
C GLU A 299 -1.65 -5.88 16.58
N TYR A 300 -1.02 -5.72 15.41
CA TYR A 300 -0.63 -4.42 14.84
C TYR A 300 -1.80 -3.73 14.10
N GLN A 301 -2.96 -4.38 14.04
CA GLN A 301 -4.18 -3.83 13.43
C GLN A 301 -5.06 -3.20 14.52
N ILE A 302 -4.93 -1.90 14.70
CA ILE A 302 -5.66 -1.15 15.72
C ILE A 302 -7.08 -0.87 15.22
N GLN A 303 -8.05 -1.27 16.00
CA GLN A 303 -9.46 -1.14 15.69
C GLN A 303 -10.21 -0.58 16.90
N PRO A 304 -11.39 0.04 16.74
CA PRO A 304 -12.25 0.38 17.87
C PRO A 304 -12.64 -0.88 18.64
N PRO A 305 -12.92 -0.78 19.93
CA PRO A 305 -13.35 -1.91 20.74
C PRO A 305 -14.54 -2.66 20.12
N GLU A 306 -14.56 -3.97 20.24
CA GLU A 306 -15.67 -4.81 19.74
C GLU A 306 -16.96 -4.53 20.52
N GLY A 307 -18.10 -4.70 19.85
CA GLY A 307 -19.43 -4.56 20.46
C GLY A 307 -19.96 -3.13 20.56
N PHE A 308 -19.12 -2.09 20.45
CA PHE A 308 -19.57 -0.69 20.58
C PHE A 308 -20.27 -0.13 19.33
N LEU A 309 -20.01 -0.70 18.15
CA LEU A 309 -20.54 -0.18 16.89
C LEU A 309 -21.08 -1.31 16.00
N THR A 310 -22.38 -1.28 15.76
CA THR A 310 -23.05 -2.24 14.87
C THR A 310 -22.93 -1.87 13.38
N CYS A 311 -22.54 -0.62 13.08
CA CYS A 311 -22.41 -0.12 11.70
C CYS A 311 -21.14 -0.61 10.96
N ARG A 312 -20.11 -1.10 11.66
CA ARG A 312 -18.84 -1.57 11.06
C ARG A 312 -18.94 -3.00 10.52
N PRO A 313 -18.25 -3.29 9.43
CA PRO A 313 -17.60 -2.36 8.50
C PRO A 313 -18.64 -1.60 7.67
N CYS A 314 -18.41 -0.30 7.42
CA CYS A 314 -19.37 0.53 6.67
C CYS A 314 -19.29 0.27 5.17
N SER A 315 -18.08 0.08 4.65
CA SER A 315 -17.79 -0.21 3.25
C SER A 315 -16.44 -0.91 3.11
N VAL A 316 -16.18 -1.48 1.93
CA VAL A 316 -14.90 -2.16 1.63
C VAL A 316 -13.73 -1.17 1.62
N PHE A 317 -13.93 0.03 1.08
CA PHE A 317 -12.86 1.01 0.81
C PHE A 317 -13.04 2.36 1.51
N GLY A 318 -14.00 2.48 2.43
CA GLY A 318 -14.26 3.73 3.15
C GLY A 318 -15.09 4.77 2.37
N GLY A 319 -15.61 4.42 1.19
CA GLY A 319 -16.35 5.37 0.32
C GLY A 319 -17.78 5.71 0.76
N LYS A 320 -18.32 5.07 1.79
CA LYS A 320 -19.59 5.48 2.38
C LYS A 320 -19.36 6.54 3.46
N PRO A 321 -20.12 7.63 3.48
CA PRO A 321 -20.08 8.59 4.57
C PRO A 321 -20.47 7.91 5.89
N CYS A 322 -19.99 8.46 7.00
CA CYS A 322 -20.43 8.01 8.31
C CYS A 322 -21.92 8.36 8.52
N ILE A 323 -22.63 7.49 9.21
CA ILE A 323 -24.04 7.72 9.60
C ILE A 323 -24.14 8.68 10.81
N TYR A 324 -23.03 8.91 11.50
CA TYR A 324 -22.90 9.87 12.58
C TYR A 324 -22.24 11.16 12.05
N PRO A 325 -22.41 12.31 12.72
CA PRO A 325 -21.77 13.57 12.31
C PRO A 325 -20.24 13.47 12.20
N THR A 326 -19.62 12.68 13.07
CA THR A 326 -18.19 12.35 13.07
C THR A 326 -17.98 10.86 12.96
N PRO A 327 -16.83 10.38 12.47
CA PRO A 327 -16.51 8.95 12.42
C PRO A 327 -16.30 8.35 13.82
N SER A 328 -17.39 8.04 14.52
CA SER A 328 -17.38 7.54 15.92
C SER A 328 -16.44 6.35 16.13
N CYS A 329 -16.24 5.51 15.11
CA CYS A 329 -15.26 4.43 15.19
C CYS A 329 -13.81 4.94 15.37
N MET A 330 -13.47 6.12 14.84
CA MET A 330 -12.17 6.74 15.06
C MET A 330 -12.05 7.41 16.41
N GLU A 331 -13.14 7.99 16.91
CA GLU A 331 -13.19 8.63 18.23
C GLU A 331 -13.05 7.63 19.39
N LEU A 332 -13.46 6.37 19.17
CA LEU A 332 -13.30 5.29 20.16
C LEU A 332 -11.84 4.80 20.28
N ILE A 333 -10.97 5.10 19.31
CA ILE A 333 -9.55 4.77 19.38
C ILE A 333 -8.83 5.94 20.05
N LYS A 334 -8.52 5.84 21.34
CA LYS A 334 -7.84 6.90 22.08
C LYS A 334 -6.33 6.81 21.93
N ALA A 335 -5.65 7.95 21.87
CA ALA A 335 -4.19 8.02 21.74
C ALA A 335 -3.48 7.38 22.94
N THR A 336 -4.03 7.55 24.14
CA THR A 336 -3.54 6.91 25.37
C THR A 336 -3.59 5.37 25.30
N GLU A 337 -4.69 4.80 24.78
CA GLU A 337 -4.82 3.35 24.63
C GLU A 337 -3.91 2.81 23.50
N LEU A 338 -3.79 3.56 22.40
CA LEU A 338 -2.82 3.19 21.36
C LEU A 338 -1.40 3.20 21.91
N TYR A 339 -1.01 4.25 22.65
CA TYR A 339 0.32 4.32 23.26
C TYR A 339 0.59 3.12 24.20
N LYS A 340 -0.32 2.80 25.12
CA LYS A 340 -0.20 1.61 25.98
C LYS A 340 0.00 0.33 25.17
N ARG A 341 -0.75 0.19 24.07
CA ARG A 341 -0.63 -0.97 23.19
C ARG A 341 0.72 -1.02 22.48
N LEU A 342 1.26 0.11 22.01
CA LEU A 342 2.60 0.16 21.41
C LEU A 342 3.68 -0.27 22.40
N VAL A 343 3.57 0.11 23.67
CA VAL A 343 4.47 -0.32 24.75
C VAL A 343 4.35 -1.84 25.00
N THR A 344 3.13 -2.35 25.16
CA THR A 344 2.87 -3.79 25.37
C THR A 344 3.38 -4.64 24.18
N LEU A 345 3.24 -4.15 22.96
CA LEU A 345 3.73 -4.83 21.76
C LEU A 345 5.25 -4.73 21.56
N ASN A 346 5.94 -4.02 22.45
CA ASN A 346 7.38 -3.81 22.40
C ASN A 346 7.88 -3.29 21.03
N VAL A 347 7.14 -2.35 20.44
CA VAL A 347 7.46 -1.78 19.12
C VAL A 347 8.17 -0.43 19.19
N LEU A 348 8.27 0.17 20.37
CA LEU A 348 8.92 1.46 20.62
C LEU A 348 10.41 1.30 20.97
N ASN A 349 11.08 0.36 20.32
CA ASN A 349 12.52 0.16 20.44
C ASN A 349 13.19 0.30 19.07
N PRO A 350 14.33 1.02 18.98
CA PRO A 350 15.10 1.11 17.77
C PRO A 350 15.51 -0.27 17.24
N LYS A 351 15.58 -0.42 15.93
CA LYS A 351 16.17 -1.63 15.33
C LYS A 351 17.65 -1.72 15.69
N PRO A 352 18.19 -2.93 15.95
CA PRO A 352 19.64 -3.12 15.96
C PRO A 352 20.21 -2.60 14.63
N ARG A 353 21.20 -1.73 14.70
CA ARG A 353 21.89 -1.26 13.50
C ARG A 353 22.89 -2.34 13.11
N ASN A 354 22.67 -3.01 11.99
CA ASN A 354 23.76 -3.63 11.26
C ASN A 354 24.63 -2.48 10.73
N GLU A 355 25.86 -2.40 11.22
CA GLU A 355 26.87 -1.43 10.83
C GLU A 355 27.18 -1.50 9.34
#